data_23b949b1700874bda79a1493d15ee62e
#
_entry.id   23b949b1700874bda79a1493d15ee62e
#
_cell.length_a   1.000
_cell.length_b   1.000
_cell.length_c   1.000
_cell.angle_alpha   90.00
_cell.angle_beta   90.00
_cell.angle_gamma   90.00
#
_symmetry.space_group_name_H-M   'P 1'
#
loop_
_entity.id
_entity.type
_entity.pdbx_description
1 polymer ?
#
loop_
_entity_poly.entity_id
_entity_poly.type
_entity_poly.pdbx_seq_one_letter_code
_entity_poly.pdbx_strand_id
1 'polypeptide(L)'
;MGGGNLDRRLAGDAGRASVKILLVCPYDWEAPGGVQVHVRQLAAELRTRGHRTTILAPGSRPSEDAGVRIAGRPVRVPYRGTVAPISFSPGAWRRIRSAMRSFDPDLIHAHEPLTPSTSMLAVLAAEAPVVATFHASLDRSRLMELAGPALRQVSGRIDAAVAVSDAAASFVRRVVRGPLEIVPNGVDVRAFSDPGRPVEGLPAGPKILWVNRLDPQKGFEMMLRAFEQIASEVGEVHLLVAGDGRDRVLLRSLPGDLRSRILRLGTVAHEALPRYHAAADVFVSPATGQESFGIVLVEAMAAGVPVVASDIEGYREVVRDGIDGLLAPPNDPNALAAAIRRVLSEPELAAALKAAGRSRAQAFSWQAVAPRLEAVYDRVLSARR
;
A
#
# COMPACT_ATOMS: atom_id res chain seq x y z
N MET A 1 41.21 0.89 30.69
CA MET A 1 40.12 -0.02 31.12
C MET A 1 38.82 0.62 30.72
N GLY A 2 38.07 0.05 29.77
CA GLY A 2 36.83 0.69 29.23
C GLY A 2 36.37 0.04 27.93
N GLY A 3 36.60 -1.27 27.74
CA GLY A 3 36.06 -2.03 26.63
C GLY A 3 34.94 -2.95 27.11
N GLY A 4 33.70 -2.59 26.93
CA GLY A 4 32.62 -3.49 27.42
C GLY A 4 31.21 -2.93 27.30
N ASN A 5 30.81 -2.36 26.15
CA ASN A 5 29.40 -2.00 26.00
C ASN A 5 28.88 -1.90 24.55
N LEU A 6 29.59 -2.49 23.58
CA LEU A 6 29.12 -2.54 22.18
C LEU A 6 28.50 -3.91 21.78
N ASP A 7 28.76 -4.98 22.56
CA ASP A 7 28.31 -6.34 22.19
C ASP A 7 26.92 -6.74 22.71
N ARG A 8 26.20 -5.88 23.44
CA ARG A 8 24.87 -6.20 23.98
C ARG A 8 23.70 -5.79 23.09
N ARG A 9 23.93 -5.16 21.95
CA ARG A 9 22.84 -4.73 21.02
C ARG A 9 22.58 -5.66 19.83
N LEU A 10 23.35 -6.73 19.67
CA LEU A 10 23.17 -7.74 18.61
C LEU A 10 22.62 -9.09 19.10
N ALA A 11 22.23 -9.20 20.37
CA ALA A 11 21.71 -10.43 20.97
C ALA A 11 20.17 -10.46 21.12
N GLY A 12 19.43 -9.75 20.26
CA GLY A 12 17.99 -9.53 20.41
C GLY A 12 17.07 -10.47 19.61
N ASP A 13 17.57 -11.44 18.81
CA ASP A 13 16.66 -12.27 18.00
C ASP A 13 17.18 -13.71 17.72
N ALA A 14 18.08 -14.25 18.54
CA ALA A 14 18.74 -15.53 18.30
C ALA A 14 17.95 -16.77 18.81
N GLY A 15 16.61 -16.71 18.93
CA GLY A 15 15.79 -17.80 19.52
C GLY A 15 14.55 -18.22 18.74
N ARG A 16 14.16 -17.52 17.66
CA ARG A 16 12.93 -17.87 16.95
C ARG A 16 13.17 -18.92 15.87
N ALA A 17 12.37 -20.00 15.88
CA ALA A 17 12.49 -21.03 14.85
C ALA A 17 12.15 -20.46 13.46
N SER A 18 12.96 -20.78 12.46
CA SER A 18 12.70 -20.41 11.06
C SER A 18 11.40 -21.05 10.57
N VAL A 19 10.50 -20.27 10.03
CA VAL A 19 9.20 -20.70 9.49
C VAL A 19 9.21 -20.59 7.97
N LYS A 20 8.69 -21.61 7.27
CA LYS A 20 8.45 -21.58 5.82
C LYS A 20 7.09 -20.93 5.54
N ILE A 21 7.06 -19.70 5.03
CA ILE A 21 5.86 -18.90 4.82
C ILE A 21 5.60 -18.76 3.31
N LEU A 22 4.44 -19.24 2.85
CA LEU A 22 3.96 -19.02 1.50
C LEU A 22 3.10 -17.76 1.47
N LEU A 23 3.61 -16.66 0.92
CA LEU A 23 2.86 -15.43 0.70
C LEU A 23 2.07 -15.52 -0.61
N VAL A 24 0.80 -15.20 -0.60
CA VAL A 24 -0.04 -15.29 -1.79
C VAL A 24 -0.61 -13.92 -2.15
N CYS A 25 -0.21 -13.42 -3.33
CA CYS A 25 -0.71 -12.17 -3.90
C CYS A 25 -1.89 -12.46 -4.84
N PRO A 26 -3.01 -11.72 -4.74
CA PRO A 26 -4.17 -11.93 -5.59
C PRO A 26 -4.02 -11.34 -7.00
N TYR A 27 -3.16 -10.33 -7.16
CA TYR A 27 -3.04 -9.50 -8.36
C TYR A 27 -1.81 -9.84 -9.19
N ASP A 28 -1.87 -9.47 -10.48
CA ASP A 28 -0.76 -9.62 -11.42
C ASP A 28 0.53 -9.01 -10.86
N TRP A 29 1.56 -9.84 -10.77
CA TRP A 29 2.83 -9.47 -10.15
C TRP A 29 3.59 -8.38 -10.92
N GLU A 30 3.38 -8.31 -12.22
CA GLU A 30 4.01 -7.32 -13.10
C GLU A 30 3.26 -5.97 -13.09
N ALA A 31 2.00 -5.95 -12.60
CA ALA A 31 1.22 -4.73 -12.55
C ALA A 31 1.60 -3.87 -11.32
N PRO A 32 1.76 -2.54 -11.49
CA PRO A 32 2.01 -1.66 -10.36
C PRO A 32 0.81 -1.63 -9.41
N GLY A 33 1.06 -1.79 -8.11
CA GLY A 33 -0.01 -1.74 -7.09
C GLY A 33 0.51 -1.87 -5.67
N GLY A 34 -0.19 -1.24 -4.72
CA GLY A 34 0.21 -1.20 -3.32
C GLY A 34 0.29 -2.59 -2.66
N VAL A 35 -0.61 -3.51 -3.03
CA VAL A 35 -0.59 -4.88 -2.48
C VAL A 35 0.64 -5.67 -2.95
N GLN A 36 1.03 -5.55 -4.22
CA GLN A 36 2.22 -6.19 -4.76
C GLN A 36 3.49 -5.67 -4.08
N VAL A 37 3.61 -4.35 -3.91
CA VAL A 37 4.71 -3.71 -3.18
C VAL A 37 4.75 -4.20 -1.75
N HIS A 38 3.61 -4.20 -1.05
CA HIS A 38 3.50 -4.68 0.32
C HIS A 38 3.96 -6.16 0.45
N VAL A 39 3.47 -7.06 -0.40
CA VAL A 39 3.85 -8.48 -0.37
C VAL A 39 5.35 -8.68 -0.66
N ARG A 40 5.92 -7.91 -1.61
CA ARG A 40 7.36 -7.94 -1.91
C ARG A 40 8.18 -7.50 -0.71
N GLN A 41 7.85 -6.38 -0.10
CA GLN A 41 8.55 -5.84 1.05
C GLN A 41 8.40 -6.74 2.28
N LEU A 42 7.20 -7.26 2.54
CA LEU A 42 6.96 -8.24 3.62
C LEU A 42 7.83 -9.49 3.45
N ALA A 43 7.90 -10.04 2.22
CA ALA A 43 8.73 -11.20 1.96
C ALA A 43 10.21 -10.92 2.22
N ALA A 44 10.70 -9.74 1.85
CA ALA A 44 12.08 -9.32 2.09
C ALA A 44 12.35 -9.18 3.59
N GLU A 45 11.47 -8.48 4.32
CA GLU A 45 11.59 -8.29 5.76
C GLU A 45 11.57 -9.62 6.53
N LEU A 46 10.64 -10.53 6.20
CA LEU A 46 10.57 -11.86 6.83
C LEU A 46 11.85 -12.69 6.59
N ARG A 47 12.46 -12.57 5.39
CA ARG A 47 13.75 -13.22 5.12
C ARG A 47 14.88 -12.63 5.96
N THR A 48 14.93 -11.30 6.10
CA THR A 48 15.90 -10.62 6.97
C THR A 48 15.77 -11.08 8.43
N ARG A 49 14.55 -11.43 8.85
CA ARG A 49 14.22 -11.95 10.18
C ARG A 49 14.40 -13.48 10.32
N GLY A 50 14.99 -14.14 9.33
CA GLY A 50 15.36 -15.56 9.37
C GLY A 50 14.31 -16.55 8.88
N HIS A 51 13.15 -16.08 8.38
CA HIS A 51 12.13 -16.94 7.79
C HIS A 51 12.44 -17.30 6.33
N ARG A 52 11.91 -18.42 5.87
CA ARG A 52 11.96 -18.82 4.46
C ARG A 52 10.66 -18.42 3.77
N THR A 53 10.72 -17.55 2.76
CA THR A 53 9.51 -17.09 2.09
C THR A 53 9.51 -17.46 0.60
N THR A 54 8.35 -17.81 0.09
CA THR A 54 8.03 -17.92 -1.35
C THR A 54 6.77 -17.13 -1.61
N ILE A 55 6.75 -16.38 -2.71
CA ILE A 55 5.58 -15.63 -3.15
C ILE A 55 4.89 -16.41 -4.27
N LEU A 56 3.57 -16.51 -4.20
CA LEU A 56 2.72 -17.08 -5.24
C LEU A 56 1.79 -16.00 -5.77
N ALA A 57 1.88 -15.68 -7.06
CA ALA A 57 1.12 -14.59 -7.68
C ALA A 57 0.68 -14.93 -9.11
N PRO A 58 -0.35 -14.28 -9.68
CA PRO A 58 -0.59 -14.28 -11.10
C PRO A 58 0.55 -13.57 -11.86
N GLY A 59 0.75 -13.93 -13.12
CA GLY A 59 1.70 -13.27 -14.01
C GLY A 59 1.65 -13.87 -15.41
N SER A 60 2.10 -13.09 -16.39
CA SER A 60 2.11 -13.50 -17.80
C SER A 60 3.36 -14.28 -18.16
N ARG A 61 4.45 -14.05 -17.44
CA ARG A 61 5.79 -14.66 -17.63
C ARG A 61 6.35 -15.13 -16.29
N PRO A 62 7.35 -16.01 -16.31
CA PRO A 62 8.15 -16.26 -15.10
C PRO A 62 8.69 -14.94 -14.54
N SER A 63 8.65 -14.79 -13.22
CA SER A 63 9.18 -13.60 -12.56
C SER A 63 10.71 -13.69 -12.47
N GLU A 64 11.39 -12.56 -12.66
CA GLU A 64 12.82 -12.40 -12.39
C GLU A 64 13.09 -12.23 -10.88
N ASP A 65 12.09 -11.88 -10.09
CA ASP A 65 12.21 -11.76 -8.65
C ASP A 65 12.47 -13.12 -7.99
N ALA A 66 13.55 -13.22 -7.24
CA ALA A 66 13.92 -14.45 -6.54
C ALA A 66 12.84 -14.89 -5.54
N GLY A 67 12.40 -16.14 -5.66
CA GLY A 67 11.37 -16.71 -4.77
C GLY A 67 9.93 -16.38 -5.16
N VAL A 68 9.67 -15.87 -6.36
CA VAL A 68 8.32 -15.68 -6.91
C VAL A 68 7.95 -16.83 -7.83
N ARG A 69 6.78 -17.42 -7.64
CA ARG A 69 6.19 -18.48 -8.48
C ARG A 69 4.90 -17.98 -9.12
N ILE A 70 4.78 -18.15 -10.41
CA ILE A 70 3.61 -17.73 -11.18
C ILE A 70 2.53 -18.81 -11.16
N ALA A 71 1.38 -18.48 -10.55
CA ALA A 71 0.23 -19.38 -10.41
C ALA A 71 -0.59 -19.51 -11.71
N GLY A 72 -0.61 -18.48 -12.54
CA GLY A 72 -1.37 -18.49 -13.78
C GLY A 72 -1.41 -17.13 -14.47
N ARG A 73 -1.87 -17.11 -15.73
CA ARG A 73 -2.02 -15.87 -16.47
C ARG A 73 -3.16 -15.03 -15.87
N PRO A 74 -2.97 -13.71 -15.66
CA PRO A 74 -4.01 -12.84 -15.21
C PRO A 74 -5.07 -12.61 -16.27
N VAL A 75 -6.33 -12.54 -15.84
CA VAL A 75 -7.47 -12.10 -16.64
C VAL A 75 -7.93 -10.75 -16.07
N ARG A 76 -8.15 -9.79 -16.94
CA ARG A 76 -8.60 -8.45 -16.56
C ARG A 76 -10.10 -8.48 -16.22
N VAL A 77 -10.44 -8.28 -14.97
CA VAL A 77 -11.82 -8.24 -14.49
C VAL A 77 -12.16 -6.81 -14.05
N PRO A 78 -13.25 -6.22 -14.58
CA PRO A 78 -13.73 -4.93 -14.10
C PRO A 78 -14.06 -5.01 -12.60
N TYR A 79 -13.50 -4.11 -11.80
CA TYR A 79 -13.70 -4.08 -10.36
C TYR A 79 -13.71 -2.64 -9.85
N ARG A 80 -14.84 -2.18 -9.30
CA ARG A 80 -15.00 -0.85 -8.68
C ARG A 80 -14.54 0.31 -9.57
N GLY A 81 -14.90 0.30 -10.84
CA GLY A 81 -14.50 1.36 -11.78
C GLY A 81 -13.04 1.29 -12.25
N THR A 82 -12.29 0.30 -11.82
CA THR A 82 -10.94 -0.05 -12.25
C THR A 82 -10.90 -1.47 -12.82
N VAL A 83 -9.74 -1.95 -13.20
CA VAL A 83 -9.53 -3.32 -13.70
C VAL A 83 -8.59 -4.05 -12.75
N ALA A 84 -9.08 -5.17 -12.18
CA ALA A 84 -8.25 -6.07 -11.37
C ALA A 84 -7.72 -7.22 -12.23
N PRO A 85 -6.41 -7.34 -12.44
CA PRO A 85 -5.81 -8.47 -13.13
C PRO A 85 -5.65 -9.65 -12.15
N ILE A 86 -6.58 -10.61 -12.20
CA ILE A 86 -6.63 -11.78 -11.30
C ILE A 86 -6.49 -13.08 -12.09
N SER A 87 -6.11 -14.19 -11.42
CA SER A 87 -6.11 -15.52 -12.01
C SER A 87 -6.98 -16.47 -11.21
N PHE A 88 -7.98 -17.06 -11.89
CA PHE A 88 -8.90 -18.02 -11.31
C PHE A 88 -9.28 -19.07 -12.36
N SER A 89 -8.54 -20.20 -12.40
CA SER A 89 -8.71 -21.23 -13.42
C SER A 89 -8.27 -22.61 -12.91
N PRO A 90 -8.71 -23.73 -13.54
CA PRO A 90 -8.21 -25.06 -13.21
C PRO A 90 -6.68 -25.22 -13.38
N GLY A 91 -6.10 -24.50 -14.35
CA GLY A 91 -4.65 -24.46 -14.52
C GLY A 91 -3.93 -23.74 -13.38
N ALA A 92 -4.50 -22.65 -12.87
CA ALA A 92 -4.00 -21.97 -11.69
C ALA A 92 -4.08 -22.87 -10.46
N TRP A 93 -5.20 -23.56 -10.25
CA TRP A 93 -5.38 -24.54 -9.18
C TRP A 93 -4.28 -25.59 -9.13
N ARG A 94 -3.98 -26.22 -10.28
CA ARG A 94 -2.90 -27.24 -10.38
C ARG A 94 -1.53 -26.67 -10.03
N ARG A 95 -1.19 -25.48 -10.54
CA ARG A 95 0.08 -24.82 -10.23
C ARG A 95 0.21 -24.41 -8.77
N ILE A 96 -0.87 -23.90 -8.16
CA ILE A 96 -0.92 -23.57 -6.75
C ILE A 96 -0.62 -24.81 -5.89
N ARG A 97 -1.32 -25.91 -6.12
CA ARG A 97 -1.08 -27.17 -5.40
C ARG A 97 0.33 -27.72 -5.61
N SER A 98 0.87 -27.60 -6.82
CA SER A 98 2.25 -27.99 -7.11
C SER A 98 3.26 -27.12 -6.34
N ALA A 99 3.04 -25.81 -6.31
CA ALA A 99 3.89 -24.86 -5.56
C ALA A 99 3.85 -25.14 -4.05
N MET A 100 2.67 -25.41 -3.49
CA MET A 100 2.50 -25.76 -2.07
C MET A 100 3.24 -27.05 -1.74
N ARG A 101 3.02 -28.13 -2.49
CA ARG A 101 3.71 -29.41 -2.25
C ARG A 101 5.24 -29.29 -2.34
N SER A 102 5.76 -28.52 -3.32
CA SER A 102 7.21 -28.38 -3.50
C SER A 102 7.89 -27.45 -2.53
N PHE A 103 7.19 -26.46 -1.99
CA PHE A 103 7.71 -25.56 -0.97
C PHE A 103 7.46 -26.10 0.43
N ASP A 104 6.38 -26.86 0.62
CA ASP A 104 5.95 -27.45 1.89
C ASP A 104 5.89 -26.41 3.01
N PRO A 105 4.95 -25.43 2.92
CA PRO A 105 4.90 -24.30 3.85
C PRO A 105 4.42 -24.73 5.24
N ASP A 106 5.02 -24.17 6.28
CA ASP A 106 4.52 -24.25 7.65
C ASP A 106 3.30 -23.35 7.85
N LEU A 107 3.20 -22.26 7.05
CA LEU A 107 2.11 -21.28 7.10
C LEU A 107 1.88 -20.66 5.72
N ILE A 108 0.60 -20.43 5.41
CA ILE A 108 0.17 -19.69 4.22
C ILE A 108 -0.36 -18.33 4.66
N HIS A 109 0.20 -17.24 4.10
CA HIS A 109 -0.32 -15.89 4.30
C HIS A 109 -0.95 -15.39 3.00
N ALA A 110 -2.26 -15.38 2.94
CA ALA A 110 -3.03 -15.00 1.77
C ALA A 110 -3.52 -13.53 1.86
N HIS A 111 -3.30 -12.74 0.81
CA HIS A 111 -3.80 -11.36 0.74
C HIS A 111 -5.10 -11.33 -0.08
N GLU A 112 -6.14 -10.63 0.44
CA GLU A 112 -7.46 -10.48 -0.20
C GLU A 112 -8.12 -11.81 -0.64
N PRO A 113 -8.22 -12.85 0.20
CA PRO A 113 -8.66 -14.17 -0.24
C PRO A 113 -10.17 -14.28 -0.50
N LEU A 114 -10.96 -13.26 -0.17
CA LEU A 114 -12.42 -13.29 -0.37
C LEU A 114 -12.87 -12.80 -1.76
N THR A 115 -11.92 -12.43 -2.62
CA THR A 115 -12.17 -12.18 -4.04
C THR A 115 -11.75 -13.38 -4.88
N PRO A 116 -12.49 -13.76 -5.95
CA PRO A 116 -12.09 -14.84 -6.85
C PRO A 116 -10.70 -14.58 -7.45
N SER A 117 -9.67 -15.24 -6.93
CA SER A 117 -8.27 -14.93 -7.23
C SER A 117 -7.35 -16.10 -6.88
N THR A 118 -6.07 -15.97 -7.18
CA THR A 118 -5.00 -16.87 -6.72
C THR A 118 -5.06 -17.08 -5.20
N SER A 119 -5.33 -16.01 -4.43
CA SER A 119 -5.42 -16.10 -2.97
C SER A 119 -6.60 -16.95 -2.50
N MET A 120 -7.77 -16.79 -3.11
CA MET A 120 -8.93 -17.66 -2.81
C MET A 120 -8.62 -19.13 -3.11
N LEU A 121 -8.04 -19.42 -4.28
CA LEU A 121 -7.66 -20.78 -4.65
C LEU A 121 -6.61 -21.35 -3.69
N ALA A 122 -5.67 -20.54 -3.24
CA ALA A 122 -4.65 -20.96 -2.28
C ALA A 122 -5.27 -21.34 -0.92
N VAL A 123 -6.19 -20.53 -0.40
CA VAL A 123 -6.91 -20.84 0.84
C VAL A 123 -7.74 -22.13 0.71
N LEU A 124 -8.42 -22.33 -0.43
CA LEU A 124 -9.20 -23.55 -0.68
C LEU A 124 -8.30 -24.80 -0.81
N ALA A 125 -7.07 -24.65 -1.31
CA ALA A 125 -6.10 -25.72 -1.47
C ALA A 125 -5.20 -25.93 -0.24
N ALA A 126 -5.32 -25.11 0.80
CA ALA A 126 -4.42 -25.08 1.95
C ALA A 126 -4.53 -26.38 2.79
N GLU A 127 -3.38 -26.94 3.11
CA GLU A 127 -3.17 -28.02 4.07
C GLU A 127 -2.45 -27.50 5.34
N ALA A 128 -1.66 -26.42 5.19
CA ALA A 128 -1.04 -25.67 6.29
C ALA A 128 -2.00 -24.58 6.84
N PRO A 129 -1.74 -24.07 8.06
CA PRO A 129 -2.48 -22.94 8.64
C PRO A 129 -2.51 -21.72 7.74
N VAL A 130 -3.62 -20.99 7.77
CA VAL A 130 -3.87 -19.80 6.91
C VAL A 130 -4.03 -18.55 7.75
N VAL A 131 -3.17 -17.57 7.52
CA VAL A 131 -3.38 -16.17 7.91
C VAL A 131 -3.84 -15.40 6.68
N ALA A 132 -4.82 -14.52 6.83
CA ALA A 132 -5.34 -13.72 5.74
C ALA A 132 -5.24 -12.22 6.04
N THR A 133 -4.61 -11.44 5.14
CA THR A 133 -4.60 -9.98 5.25
C THR A 133 -5.56 -9.33 4.26
N PHE A 134 -6.34 -8.37 4.77
CA PHE A 134 -7.33 -7.59 4.03
C PHE A 134 -6.88 -6.14 3.93
N HIS A 135 -6.69 -5.66 2.70
CA HIS A 135 -6.21 -4.32 2.36
C HIS A 135 -7.31 -3.37 1.93
N ALA A 136 -8.48 -3.88 1.54
CA ALA A 136 -9.58 -3.08 1.02
C ALA A 136 -10.77 -3.08 1.98
N SER A 137 -11.40 -1.92 2.15
CA SER A 137 -12.75 -1.84 2.68
C SER A 137 -13.71 -2.30 1.57
N LEU A 138 -14.43 -3.39 1.78
CA LEU A 138 -15.40 -3.89 0.81
C LEU A 138 -16.79 -3.37 1.19
N ASP A 139 -17.37 -2.52 0.34
CA ASP A 139 -18.77 -2.14 0.47
C ASP A 139 -19.71 -3.32 0.13
N ARG A 140 -20.91 -3.27 0.69
CA ARG A 140 -21.96 -4.22 0.36
C ARG A 140 -22.21 -4.22 -1.14
N SER A 141 -21.91 -5.32 -1.83
CA SER A 141 -22.43 -5.57 -3.17
C SER A 141 -23.41 -6.74 -3.11
N ARG A 142 -24.52 -6.65 -3.84
CA ARG A 142 -25.49 -7.76 -3.99
C ARG A 142 -24.80 -9.05 -4.45
N LEU A 143 -23.72 -8.91 -5.21
CA LEU A 143 -22.92 -10.05 -5.68
C LEU A 143 -22.23 -10.79 -4.52
N MET A 144 -21.80 -10.09 -3.47
CA MET A 144 -21.21 -10.69 -2.28
C MET A 144 -22.26 -11.42 -1.42
N GLU A 145 -23.48 -10.91 -1.38
CA GLU A 145 -24.59 -11.60 -0.69
C GLU A 145 -24.94 -12.93 -1.37
N LEU A 146 -24.95 -12.95 -2.71
CA LEU A 146 -25.15 -14.16 -3.50
C LEU A 146 -24.00 -15.17 -3.39
N ALA A 147 -22.76 -14.68 -3.24
CA ALA A 147 -21.57 -15.51 -3.04
C ALA A 147 -21.41 -16.02 -1.59
N GLY A 148 -22.35 -15.71 -0.70
CA GLY A 148 -22.28 -16.00 0.73
C GLY A 148 -21.87 -17.44 1.12
N PRO A 149 -22.42 -18.51 0.50
CA PRO A 149 -21.99 -19.88 0.79
C PRO A 149 -20.53 -20.15 0.46
N ALA A 150 -20.05 -19.70 -0.71
CA ALA A 150 -18.64 -19.87 -1.13
C ALA A 150 -17.70 -19.04 -0.25
N LEU A 151 -18.08 -17.82 0.11
CA LEU A 151 -17.30 -16.97 1.01
C LEU A 151 -17.20 -17.58 2.42
N ARG A 152 -18.29 -18.22 2.91
CA ARG A 152 -18.24 -18.96 4.19
C ARG A 152 -17.29 -20.13 4.16
N GLN A 153 -17.20 -20.85 3.03
CA GLN A 153 -16.26 -21.96 2.88
C GLN A 153 -14.81 -21.47 2.90
N VAL A 154 -14.51 -20.35 2.23
CA VAL A 154 -13.17 -19.74 2.25
C VAL A 154 -12.85 -19.20 3.64
N SER A 155 -13.76 -18.43 4.24
CA SER A 155 -13.55 -17.82 5.57
C SER A 155 -13.41 -18.88 6.68
N GLY A 156 -14.08 -20.03 6.56
CA GLY A 156 -13.95 -21.14 7.50
C GLY A 156 -12.58 -21.84 7.48
N ARG A 157 -11.72 -21.53 6.50
CA ARG A 157 -10.34 -22.05 6.41
C ARG A 157 -9.29 -21.05 6.86
N ILE A 158 -9.68 -19.83 7.25
CA ILE A 158 -8.79 -18.79 7.75
C ILE A 158 -8.65 -18.97 9.26
N ASP A 159 -7.43 -19.29 9.72
CA ASP A 159 -7.13 -19.48 11.13
C ASP A 159 -7.00 -18.14 11.89
N ALA A 160 -6.48 -17.10 11.23
CA ALA A 160 -6.48 -15.74 11.73
C ALA A 160 -6.58 -14.70 10.59
N ALA A 161 -7.31 -13.62 10.84
CA ALA A 161 -7.44 -12.50 9.93
C ALA A 161 -6.63 -11.29 10.42
N VAL A 162 -6.08 -10.56 9.47
CA VAL A 162 -5.41 -9.28 9.68
C VAL A 162 -6.12 -8.25 8.80
N ALA A 163 -6.48 -7.10 9.36
CA ALA A 163 -6.95 -5.95 8.60
C ALA A 163 -5.92 -4.84 8.72
N VAL A 164 -5.67 -4.11 7.62
CA VAL A 164 -4.67 -3.04 7.63
C VAL A 164 -5.14 -1.76 8.32
N SER A 165 -6.44 -1.69 8.65
CA SER A 165 -7.10 -0.53 9.27
C SER A 165 -8.44 -0.92 9.85
N ASP A 166 -9.06 -0.06 10.66
CA ASP A 166 -10.44 -0.25 11.12
C ASP A 166 -11.42 -0.20 9.94
N ALA A 167 -11.16 0.65 8.94
CA ALA A 167 -11.93 0.70 7.71
C ALA A 167 -11.95 -0.67 6.98
N ALA A 168 -10.81 -1.34 6.87
CA ALA A 168 -10.73 -2.70 6.33
C ALA A 168 -11.37 -3.73 7.26
N ALA A 169 -11.18 -3.62 8.57
CA ALA A 169 -11.70 -4.54 9.57
C ALA A 169 -13.24 -4.57 9.62
N SER A 170 -13.89 -3.45 9.34
CA SER A 170 -15.35 -3.32 9.36
C SER A 170 -16.07 -4.34 8.47
N PHE A 171 -15.49 -4.66 7.32
CA PHE A 171 -15.99 -5.71 6.43
C PHE A 171 -15.64 -7.11 6.95
N VAL A 172 -14.37 -7.32 7.36
CA VAL A 172 -13.85 -8.63 7.75
C VAL A 172 -14.61 -9.19 8.94
N ARG A 173 -14.95 -8.36 9.94
CA ARG A 173 -15.74 -8.74 11.13
C ARG A 173 -17.10 -9.39 10.80
N ARG A 174 -17.65 -9.14 9.60
CA ARG A 174 -18.94 -9.70 9.16
C ARG A 174 -18.84 -11.07 8.51
N VAL A 175 -17.67 -11.39 7.93
CA VAL A 175 -17.50 -12.56 7.07
C VAL A 175 -16.50 -13.58 7.62
N VAL A 176 -15.54 -13.16 8.43
CA VAL A 176 -14.56 -14.03 9.07
C VAL A 176 -14.91 -14.18 10.55
N ARG A 177 -15.01 -15.42 11.03
CA ARG A 177 -15.39 -15.74 12.42
C ARG A 177 -14.19 -15.97 13.34
N GLY A 178 -12.98 -16.06 12.80
CA GLY A 178 -11.74 -16.28 13.56
C GLY A 178 -11.21 -15.00 14.22
N PRO A 179 -10.07 -15.10 14.91
CA PRO A 179 -9.36 -13.94 15.45
C PRO A 179 -9.07 -12.91 14.36
N LEU A 180 -9.33 -11.64 14.65
CA LEU A 180 -9.05 -10.51 13.77
C LEU A 180 -8.17 -9.51 14.51
N GLU A 181 -7.03 -9.16 13.90
CA GLU A 181 -6.15 -8.13 14.39
C GLU A 181 -5.99 -7.00 13.37
N ILE A 182 -5.80 -5.79 13.87
CA ILE A 182 -5.47 -4.63 13.04
C ILE A 182 -3.97 -4.47 13.05
N VAL A 183 -3.33 -4.77 11.92
CA VAL A 183 -1.90 -4.57 11.70
C VAL A 183 -1.72 -3.71 10.46
N PRO A 184 -1.22 -2.47 10.57
CA PRO A 184 -1.11 -1.56 9.45
C PRO A 184 -0.17 -2.08 8.36
N ASN A 185 -0.25 -1.49 7.17
CA ASN A 185 0.73 -1.78 6.14
C ASN A 185 2.12 -1.34 6.58
N GLY A 186 3.11 -2.19 6.36
CA GLY A 186 4.52 -1.83 6.50
C GLY A 186 5.01 -1.04 5.29
N VAL A 187 5.91 -0.10 5.54
CA VAL A 187 6.58 0.73 4.52
C VAL A 187 8.09 0.70 4.75
N ASP A 188 8.86 0.70 3.68
CA ASP A 188 10.30 0.89 3.75
C ASP A 188 10.65 2.36 4.01
N VAL A 189 10.53 2.78 5.27
CA VAL A 189 10.80 4.15 5.71
C VAL A 189 12.24 4.58 5.41
N ARG A 190 13.20 3.64 5.41
CA ARG A 190 14.60 3.95 5.14
C ARG A 190 14.81 4.37 3.69
N ALA A 191 14.22 3.65 2.75
CA ALA A 191 14.31 4.00 1.32
C ALA A 191 13.78 5.41 1.03
N PHE A 192 12.73 5.84 1.73
CA PHE A 192 12.16 7.18 1.55
C PHE A 192 12.91 8.26 2.34
N SER A 193 13.51 7.95 3.48
CA SER A 193 14.29 8.93 4.26
C SER A 193 15.70 9.19 3.70
N ASP A 194 16.23 8.26 2.89
CA ASP A 194 17.50 8.39 2.18
C ASP A 194 17.30 8.18 0.66
N PRO A 195 16.80 9.20 -0.05
CA PRO A 195 16.36 9.07 -1.45
C PRO A 195 17.52 8.97 -2.46
N GLY A 196 18.76 9.08 -2.02
CA GLY A 196 19.94 9.10 -2.88
C GLY A 196 20.05 10.38 -3.72
N ARG A 197 20.48 10.25 -4.98
CA ARG A 197 20.72 11.43 -5.86
C ARG A 197 19.41 12.15 -6.19
N PRO A 198 19.38 13.50 -6.14
CA PRO A 198 18.23 14.29 -6.57
C PRO A 198 17.79 13.98 -8.01
N VAL A 199 16.52 14.23 -8.31
CA VAL A 199 16.01 14.17 -9.68
C VAL A 199 16.50 15.43 -10.42
N GLU A 200 17.16 15.23 -11.56
CA GLU A 200 17.59 16.32 -12.44
C GLU A 200 16.46 16.76 -13.38
N GLY A 201 16.52 18.00 -13.84
CA GLY A 201 15.59 18.55 -14.85
C GLY A 201 14.20 18.90 -14.31
N LEU A 202 13.99 18.92 -12.99
CA LEU A 202 12.75 19.43 -12.42
C LEU A 202 12.69 20.96 -12.52
N PRO A 203 11.50 21.55 -12.70
CA PRO A 203 11.34 23.00 -12.76
C PRO A 203 11.73 23.67 -11.45
N ALA A 204 12.08 24.95 -11.51
CA ALA A 204 12.27 25.78 -10.34
C ALA A 204 10.94 26.06 -9.62
N GLY A 205 10.98 26.66 -8.42
CA GLY A 205 9.79 27.00 -7.63
C GLY A 205 9.15 25.83 -6.90
N PRO A 206 8.05 26.09 -6.16
CA PRO A 206 7.35 25.10 -5.36
C PRO A 206 6.76 23.96 -6.19
N LYS A 207 6.89 22.75 -5.67
CA LYS A 207 6.45 21.49 -6.31
C LYS A 207 5.44 20.74 -5.47
N ILE A 208 4.26 20.56 -6.03
CA ILE A 208 3.21 19.69 -5.49
C ILE A 208 3.40 18.31 -6.10
N LEU A 209 3.52 17.27 -5.30
CA LEU A 209 3.61 15.90 -5.79
C LEU A 209 2.30 15.14 -5.58
N TRP A 210 1.85 14.49 -6.64
CA TRP A 210 0.74 13.54 -6.63
C TRP A 210 1.21 12.19 -7.16
N VAL A 211 1.06 11.13 -6.37
CA VAL A 211 1.49 9.76 -6.73
C VAL A 211 0.31 8.82 -6.58
N ASN A 212 -0.27 8.40 -7.68
CA ASN A 212 -1.36 7.41 -7.67
C ASN A 212 -1.70 6.96 -9.11
N ARG A 213 -2.64 6.00 -9.23
CA ARG A 213 -3.29 5.75 -10.53
C ARG A 213 -4.27 6.89 -10.84
N LEU A 214 -4.29 7.34 -12.08
CA LEU A 214 -5.22 8.38 -12.54
C LEU A 214 -6.63 7.77 -12.73
N ASP A 215 -7.25 7.41 -11.60
CA ASP A 215 -8.61 6.88 -11.51
C ASP A 215 -9.47 7.85 -10.68
N PRO A 216 -10.79 7.97 -10.94
CA PRO A 216 -11.68 8.90 -10.23
C PRO A 216 -11.62 8.78 -8.72
N GLN A 217 -11.49 7.56 -8.19
CA GLN A 217 -11.40 7.30 -6.75
C GLN A 217 -10.18 7.95 -6.10
N LYS A 218 -9.12 8.21 -6.87
CA LYS A 218 -7.88 8.85 -6.40
C LYS A 218 -7.93 10.37 -6.43
N GLY A 219 -9.04 10.94 -6.92
CA GLY A 219 -9.32 12.37 -6.86
C GLY A 219 -8.46 13.23 -7.78
N PHE A 220 -8.00 12.70 -8.93
CA PHE A 220 -7.17 13.48 -9.84
C PHE A 220 -7.87 14.73 -10.36
N GLU A 221 -9.18 14.67 -10.61
CA GLU A 221 -9.98 15.84 -10.97
C GLU A 221 -9.98 16.90 -9.86
N MET A 222 -10.12 16.48 -8.61
CA MET A 222 -10.06 17.38 -7.45
C MET A 222 -8.69 18.05 -7.35
N MET A 223 -7.61 17.28 -7.58
CA MET A 223 -6.26 17.82 -7.64
C MET A 223 -6.10 18.89 -8.70
N LEU A 224 -6.60 18.66 -9.91
CA LEU A 224 -6.51 19.62 -11.02
C LEU A 224 -7.28 20.90 -10.72
N ARG A 225 -8.50 20.80 -10.17
CA ARG A 225 -9.32 21.98 -9.78
C ARG A 225 -8.65 22.77 -8.64
N ALA A 226 -8.05 22.10 -7.66
CA ALA A 226 -7.30 22.77 -6.60
C ALA A 226 -6.02 23.42 -7.16
N PHE A 227 -5.32 22.73 -8.05
CA PHE A 227 -4.11 23.24 -8.69
C PHE A 227 -4.36 24.50 -9.52
N GLU A 228 -5.49 24.56 -10.26
CA GLU A 228 -5.90 25.75 -11.01
C GLU A 228 -6.00 26.99 -10.11
N GLN A 229 -6.61 26.85 -8.92
CA GLN A 229 -6.73 27.93 -7.96
C GLN A 229 -5.36 28.35 -7.41
N ILE A 230 -4.53 27.37 -7.04
CA ILE A 230 -3.20 27.64 -6.49
C ILE A 230 -2.31 28.33 -7.53
N ALA A 231 -2.34 27.86 -8.78
CA ALA A 231 -1.53 28.38 -9.86
C ALA A 231 -1.90 29.83 -10.25
N SER A 232 -3.13 30.27 -9.97
CA SER A 232 -3.55 31.67 -10.16
C SER A 232 -3.02 32.62 -9.09
N GLU A 233 -2.71 32.09 -7.90
CA GLU A 233 -2.32 32.90 -6.74
C GLU A 233 -0.81 32.77 -6.40
N VAL A 234 -0.24 31.56 -6.58
CA VAL A 234 1.17 31.24 -6.33
C VAL A 234 1.89 31.16 -7.66
N GLY A 235 2.74 32.12 -7.96
CA GLY A 235 3.41 32.34 -9.27
C GLY A 235 3.92 31.07 -9.97
N GLU A 236 5.16 30.61 -9.69
CA GLU A 236 5.81 29.50 -10.41
C GLU A 236 5.59 28.13 -9.74
N VAL A 237 4.40 27.81 -9.27
CA VAL A 237 4.09 26.50 -8.70
C VAL A 237 3.93 25.42 -9.79
N HIS A 238 4.45 24.22 -9.53
CA HIS A 238 4.39 23.09 -10.45
C HIS A 238 3.72 21.87 -9.81
N LEU A 239 2.97 21.09 -10.63
CA LEU A 239 2.38 19.82 -10.23
C LEU A 239 3.15 18.67 -10.88
N LEU A 240 3.77 17.82 -10.05
CA LEU A 240 4.40 16.57 -10.46
C LEU A 240 3.38 15.43 -10.36
N VAL A 241 3.09 14.77 -11.47
CA VAL A 241 2.10 13.68 -11.56
C VAL A 241 2.79 12.37 -11.85
N ALA A 242 2.97 11.54 -10.82
CA ALA A 242 3.50 10.19 -10.94
C ALA A 242 2.36 9.16 -10.98
N GLY A 243 2.17 8.55 -12.12
CA GLY A 243 1.15 7.56 -12.41
C GLY A 243 0.53 7.69 -13.78
N ASP A 244 -0.30 6.74 -14.14
CA ASP A 244 -1.10 6.74 -15.37
C ASP A 244 -2.50 6.17 -15.10
N GLY A 245 -3.44 6.39 -16.01
CA GLY A 245 -4.80 5.91 -15.91
C GLY A 245 -5.74 6.64 -16.86
N ARG A 246 -7.03 6.33 -16.72
CA ARG A 246 -8.06 6.86 -17.63
C ARG A 246 -8.23 8.38 -17.50
N ASP A 247 -8.07 8.93 -16.30
CA ASP A 247 -8.30 10.36 -16.03
C ASP A 247 -7.20 11.26 -16.60
N ARG A 248 -6.14 10.68 -17.20
CA ARG A 248 -5.15 11.46 -17.97
C ARG A 248 -5.78 12.32 -19.07
N VAL A 249 -6.97 11.97 -19.54
CA VAL A 249 -7.69 12.75 -20.55
C VAL A 249 -8.07 14.14 -20.06
N LEU A 250 -8.25 14.33 -18.72
CA LEU A 250 -8.58 15.61 -18.11
C LEU A 250 -7.50 16.67 -18.35
N LEU A 251 -6.24 16.25 -18.51
CA LEU A 251 -5.14 17.16 -18.82
C LEU A 251 -5.29 17.85 -20.20
N ARG A 252 -6.05 17.26 -21.11
CA ARG A 252 -6.25 17.82 -22.47
C ARG A 252 -7.17 19.03 -22.47
N SER A 253 -8.09 19.11 -21.51
CA SER A 253 -9.07 20.19 -21.38
C SER A 253 -8.55 21.40 -20.61
N LEU A 254 -7.34 21.31 -20.01
CA LEU A 254 -6.75 22.41 -19.27
C LEU A 254 -6.22 23.51 -20.19
N PRO A 255 -6.28 24.81 -19.76
CA PRO A 255 -5.60 25.90 -20.42
C PRO A 255 -4.10 25.61 -20.63
N GLY A 256 -3.53 26.16 -21.70
CA GLY A 256 -2.15 25.84 -22.11
C GLY A 256 -1.10 26.27 -21.08
N ASP A 257 -1.29 27.41 -20.45
CA ASP A 257 -0.45 27.96 -19.39
C ASP A 257 -0.48 27.08 -18.13
N LEU A 258 -1.65 26.62 -17.70
CA LEU A 258 -1.78 25.70 -16.58
C LEU A 258 -1.16 24.33 -16.90
N ARG A 259 -1.42 23.82 -18.12
CA ARG A 259 -0.88 22.53 -18.56
C ARG A 259 0.64 22.53 -18.62
N SER A 260 1.28 23.66 -18.96
CA SER A 260 2.76 23.78 -18.99
C SER A 260 3.41 23.66 -17.60
N ARG A 261 2.65 23.92 -16.54
CA ARG A 261 3.09 23.78 -15.14
C ARG A 261 2.89 22.36 -14.57
N ILE A 262 2.33 21.42 -15.36
CA ILE A 262 2.08 20.04 -14.94
C ILE A 262 3.10 19.11 -15.58
N LEU A 263 4.01 18.58 -14.79
CA LEU A 263 5.01 17.61 -15.22
C LEU A 263 4.48 16.18 -15.04
N ARG A 264 4.17 15.55 -16.18
CA ARG A 264 3.74 14.15 -16.20
C ARG A 264 4.94 13.21 -16.17
N LEU A 265 5.09 12.47 -15.08
CA LEU A 265 6.17 11.50 -14.92
C LEU A 265 5.80 10.12 -15.49
N GLY A 266 4.50 9.89 -15.79
CA GLY A 266 4.01 8.57 -16.18
C GLY A 266 4.08 7.57 -15.02
N THR A 267 4.12 6.29 -15.33
CA THR A 267 4.32 5.24 -14.33
C THR A 267 5.77 5.25 -13.87
N VAL A 268 5.99 5.61 -12.61
CA VAL A 268 7.31 5.65 -11.96
C VAL A 268 7.53 4.33 -11.22
N ALA A 269 8.70 3.73 -11.37
CA ALA A 269 9.09 2.56 -10.58
C ALA A 269 9.14 2.92 -9.09
N HIS A 270 8.71 1.99 -8.22
CA HIS A 270 8.60 2.26 -6.79
C HIS A 270 9.93 2.70 -6.17
N GLU A 271 11.02 2.11 -6.62
CA GLU A 271 12.39 2.40 -6.18
C GLU A 271 12.87 3.81 -6.55
N ALA A 272 12.24 4.45 -7.55
CA ALA A 272 12.53 5.81 -7.96
C ALA A 272 11.65 6.86 -7.24
N LEU A 273 10.51 6.46 -6.65
CA LEU A 273 9.59 7.37 -5.96
C LEU A 273 10.23 8.19 -4.83
N PRO A 274 11.15 7.64 -4.00
CA PRO A 274 11.79 8.41 -2.92
C PRO A 274 12.43 9.72 -3.41
N ARG A 275 13.04 9.72 -4.59
CA ARG A 275 13.70 10.90 -5.18
C ARG A 275 12.70 12.00 -5.58
N TYR A 276 11.51 11.63 -6.06
CA TYR A 276 10.45 12.57 -6.38
C TYR A 276 9.78 13.13 -5.13
N HIS A 277 9.58 12.28 -4.10
CA HIS A 277 9.12 12.76 -2.81
C HIS A 277 10.08 13.79 -2.22
N ALA A 278 11.39 13.49 -2.18
CA ALA A 278 12.38 14.39 -1.66
C ALA A 278 12.50 15.74 -2.41
N ALA A 279 12.06 15.77 -3.67
CA ALA A 279 12.05 16.98 -4.49
C ALA A 279 10.78 17.83 -4.33
N ALA A 280 9.77 17.33 -3.62
CA ALA A 280 8.48 17.98 -3.45
C ALA A 280 8.42 18.84 -2.18
N ASP A 281 7.69 19.95 -2.27
CA ASP A 281 7.42 20.84 -1.13
C ASP A 281 6.14 20.43 -0.39
N VAL A 282 5.21 19.78 -1.08
CA VAL A 282 4.00 19.19 -0.50
C VAL A 282 3.55 17.96 -1.28
N PHE A 283 3.12 16.93 -0.59
CA PHE A 283 2.49 15.74 -1.15
C PHE A 283 0.98 15.82 -0.99
N VAL A 284 0.22 15.50 -2.05
CA VAL A 284 -1.23 15.62 -2.05
C VAL A 284 -1.90 14.32 -2.47
N SER A 285 -2.86 13.85 -1.66
CA SER A 285 -3.68 12.68 -1.96
C SER A 285 -5.17 12.96 -1.72
N PRO A 286 -5.89 13.51 -2.70
CA PRO A 286 -7.28 13.96 -2.56
C PRO A 286 -8.28 12.85 -2.94
N ALA A 287 -8.10 11.63 -2.44
CA ALA A 287 -8.99 10.52 -2.73
C ALA A 287 -10.46 10.86 -2.37
N THR A 288 -11.39 10.44 -3.21
CA THR A 288 -12.83 10.74 -3.04
C THR A 288 -13.54 9.81 -2.07
N GLY A 289 -12.84 8.75 -1.59
CA GLY A 289 -13.32 7.72 -0.67
C GLY A 289 -12.74 6.35 -1.00
N GLN A 290 -13.18 5.32 -0.24
CA GLN A 290 -12.83 3.92 -0.48
C GLN A 290 -11.32 3.57 -0.36
N GLU A 291 -10.53 4.43 0.24
CA GLU A 291 -9.17 4.13 0.64
C GLU A 291 -9.17 3.52 2.04
N SER A 292 -8.47 2.40 2.19
CA SER A 292 -8.44 1.70 3.47
C SER A 292 -7.28 2.10 4.36
N PHE A 293 -6.20 2.69 3.79
CA PHE A 293 -5.01 3.03 4.56
C PHE A 293 -4.24 4.22 3.97
N GLY A 294 -3.78 4.13 2.72
CA GLY A 294 -2.99 5.19 2.09
C GLY A 294 -1.47 5.03 2.32
N ILE A 295 -0.88 3.95 1.81
CA ILE A 295 0.58 3.70 1.86
C ILE A 295 1.38 4.92 1.38
N VAL A 296 0.92 5.59 0.31
CA VAL A 296 1.58 6.77 -0.27
C VAL A 296 1.71 7.96 0.69
N LEU A 297 0.81 8.06 1.70
CA LEU A 297 0.91 9.08 2.75
C LEU A 297 2.09 8.79 3.68
N VAL A 298 2.25 7.51 4.06
CA VAL A 298 3.38 7.09 4.90
C VAL A 298 4.70 7.27 4.15
N GLU A 299 4.74 6.98 2.85
CA GLU A 299 5.90 7.20 1.98
C GLU A 299 6.29 8.68 1.95
N ALA A 300 5.33 9.59 1.78
CA ALA A 300 5.55 11.03 1.81
C ALA A 300 6.05 11.52 3.19
N MET A 301 5.41 11.05 4.27
CA MET A 301 5.84 11.33 5.63
C MET A 301 7.28 10.85 5.90
N ALA A 302 7.62 9.63 5.45
CA ALA A 302 8.96 9.07 5.60
C ALA A 302 10.02 9.90 4.86
N ALA A 303 9.70 10.38 3.65
CA ALA A 303 10.54 11.31 2.89
C ALA A 303 10.64 12.69 3.57
N GLY A 304 9.80 12.97 4.55
CA GLY A 304 9.71 14.25 5.24
C GLY A 304 9.11 15.32 4.35
N VAL A 305 8.09 14.98 3.59
CA VAL A 305 7.29 15.92 2.82
C VAL A 305 5.99 16.18 3.58
N PRO A 306 5.58 17.44 3.77
CA PRO A 306 4.28 17.73 4.34
C PRO A 306 3.15 17.10 3.53
N VAL A 307 2.18 16.49 4.21
CA VAL A 307 1.08 15.76 3.58
C VAL A 307 -0.21 16.58 3.67
N VAL A 308 -0.91 16.72 2.54
CA VAL A 308 -2.29 17.17 2.48
C VAL A 308 -3.13 16.05 1.87
N ALA A 309 -4.16 15.60 2.57
CA ALA A 309 -4.97 14.47 2.14
C ALA A 309 -6.47 14.71 2.36
N SER A 310 -7.31 13.90 1.76
CA SER A 310 -8.75 13.92 2.04
C SER A 310 -9.05 13.41 3.45
N ASP A 311 -10.04 14.02 4.10
CA ASP A 311 -10.55 13.61 5.41
C ASP A 311 -11.49 12.40 5.28
N ILE A 312 -10.91 11.23 5.01
CA ILE A 312 -11.60 9.94 4.88
C ILE A 312 -11.10 8.94 5.92
N GLU A 313 -11.93 7.96 6.26
CA GLU A 313 -11.68 7.00 7.35
C GLU A 313 -10.28 6.37 7.29
N GLY A 314 -9.90 5.81 6.14
CA GLY A 314 -8.61 5.14 6.00
C GLY A 314 -7.40 6.09 6.11
N TYR A 315 -7.56 7.37 5.75
CA TYR A 315 -6.48 8.36 5.85
C TYR A 315 -6.30 8.91 7.26
N ARG A 316 -7.39 9.01 8.05
CA ARG A 316 -7.34 9.41 9.48
C ARG A 316 -6.53 8.42 10.32
N GLU A 317 -6.39 7.18 9.90
CA GLU A 317 -5.56 6.20 10.58
C GLU A 317 -4.05 6.48 10.42
N VAL A 318 -3.69 7.12 9.31
CA VAL A 318 -2.31 7.48 8.99
C VAL A 318 -2.01 8.91 9.44
N VAL A 319 -2.86 9.87 9.04
CA VAL A 319 -2.68 11.32 9.22
C VAL A 319 -3.53 11.81 10.37
N ARG A 320 -2.91 12.51 11.32
CA ARG A 320 -3.58 13.27 12.38
C ARG A 320 -3.62 14.73 11.95
N ASP A 321 -4.82 15.23 11.68
CA ASP A 321 -5.03 16.58 11.15
C ASP A 321 -4.39 17.67 12.03
N GLY A 322 -3.67 18.59 11.39
CA GLY A 322 -2.96 19.68 12.06
C GLY A 322 -1.70 19.26 12.83
N ILE A 323 -1.39 17.96 12.93
CA ILE A 323 -0.25 17.44 13.70
C ILE A 323 0.85 16.93 12.78
N ASP A 324 0.56 15.91 11.95
CA ASP A 324 1.52 15.27 11.05
C ASP A 324 1.11 15.34 9.57
N GLY A 325 0.03 16.05 9.27
CA GLY A 325 -0.48 16.41 7.97
C GLY A 325 -1.71 17.27 8.08
N LEU A 326 -2.27 17.71 6.96
CA LEU A 326 -3.55 18.41 6.89
C LEU A 326 -4.59 17.54 6.19
N LEU A 327 -5.80 17.52 6.73
CA LEU A 327 -6.94 16.83 6.13
C LEU A 327 -7.96 17.85 5.60
N ALA A 328 -8.36 17.68 4.34
CA ALA A 328 -9.39 18.48 3.69
C ALA A 328 -10.65 17.63 3.45
N PRO A 329 -11.86 18.19 3.54
CA PRO A 329 -13.09 17.46 3.20
C PRO A 329 -12.98 16.83 1.81
N PRO A 330 -13.40 15.56 1.63
CA PRO A 330 -13.37 14.92 0.32
C PRO A 330 -14.32 15.63 -0.66
N ASN A 331 -13.95 15.64 -1.94
CA ASN A 331 -14.70 16.32 -3.01
C ASN A 331 -14.83 17.85 -2.84
N ASP A 332 -13.99 18.48 -2.05
CA ASP A 332 -13.90 19.93 -1.89
C ASP A 332 -12.55 20.46 -2.41
N PRO A 333 -12.45 20.88 -3.68
CA PRO A 333 -11.21 21.42 -4.24
C PRO A 333 -10.82 22.76 -3.62
N ASN A 334 -11.75 23.54 -3.04
CA ASN A 334 -11.45 24.82 -2.41
C ASN A 334 -10.74 24.60 -1.06
N ALA A 335 -11.28 23.69 -0.24
CA ALA A 335 -10.63 23.29 1.01
C ALA A 335 -9.26 22.64 0.77
N LEU A 336 -9.14 21.81 -0.28
CA LEU A 336 -7.88 21.21 -0.68
C LEU A 336 -6.85 22.27 -1.07
N ALA A 337 -7.24 23.24 -1.91
CA ALA A 337 -6.38 24.35 -2.33
C ALA A 337 -5.93 25.21 -1.13
N ALA A 338 -6.86 25.51 -0.20
CA ALA A 338 -6.53 26.25 1.01
C ALA A 338 -5.51 25.53 1.88
N ALA A 339 -5.65 24.20 2.09
CA ALA A 339 -4.69 23.41 2.85
C ALA A 339 -3.30 23.38 2.18
N ILE A 340 -3.25 23.20 0.85
CA ILE A 340 -1.98 23.23 0.10
C ILE A 340 -1.31 24.59 0.21
N ARG A 341 -2.06 25.69 0.04
CA ARG A 341 -1.53 27.07 0.17
C ARG A 341 -0.91 27.29 1.54
N ARG A 342 -1.59 26.88 2.60
CA ARG A 342 -1.05 27.00 3.96
C ARG A 342 0.32 26.34 4.08
N VAL A 343 0.47 25.13 3.57
CA VAL A 343 1.78 24.43 3.58
C VAL A 343 2.84 25.19 2.79
N LEU A 344 2.47 25.78 1.63
CA LEU A 344 3.41 26.49 0.77
C LEU A 344 3.76 27.91 1.30
N SER A 345 2.86 28.55 2.06
CA SER A 345 3.04 29.95 2.52
C SER A 345 3.40 30.08 4.01
N GLU A 346 3.23 29.02 4.82
CA GLU A 346 3.52 29.01 6.26
C GLU A 346 4.72 28.07 6.55
N PRO A 347 5.99 28.59 6.48
CA PRO A 347 7.19 27.75 6.63
C PRO A 347 7.28 27.02 7.98
N GLU A 348 6.80 27.66 9.05
CA GLU A 348 6.78 27.06 10.39
C GLU A 348 5.82 25.88 10.46
N LEU A 349 4.63 25.99 9.87
CA LEU A 349 3.67 24.91 9.75
C LEU A 349 4.28 23.76 8.92
N ALA A 350 4.85 24.07 7.76
CA ALA A 350 5.48 23.05 6.89
C ALA A 350 6.60 22.30 7.63
N ALA A 351 7.45 23.02 8.37
CA ALA A 351 8.52 22.40 9.15
C ALA A 351 7.98 21.52 10.29
N ALA A 352 6.93 21.95 10.99
CA ALA A 352 6.29 21.18 12.05
C ALA A 352 5.67 19.89 11.49
N LEU A 353 4.88 19.96 10.40
CA LEU A 353 4.26 18.82 9.74
C LEU A 353 5.30 17.83 9.23
N LYS A 354 6.39 18.32 8.65
CA LYS A 354 7.52 17.51 8.19
C LYS A 354 8.18 16.72 9.31
N ALA A 355 8.46 17.36 10.44
CA ALA A 355 9.08 16.71 11.59
C ALA A 355 8.16 15.66 12.22
N ALA A 356 6.90 16.03 12.46
CA ALA A 356 5.89 15.12 13.02
C ALA A 356 5.55 13.97 12.08
N GLY A 357 5.46 14.22 10.77
CA GLY A 357 5.23 13.19 9.75
C GLY A 357 6.34 12.15 9.72
N ARG A 358 7.62 12.56 9.74
CA ARG A 358 8.76 11.63 9.83
C ARG A 358 8.70 10.76 11.09
N SER A 359 8.36 11.34 12.23
CA SER A 359 8.18 10.59 13.48
C SER A 359 7.01 9.60 13.36
N ARG A 360 5.87 10.04 12.79
CA ARG A 360 4.68 9.20 12.59
C ARG A 360 4.96 8.01 11.68
N ALA A 361 5.71 8.20 10.59
CA ALA A 361 6.07 7.15 9.63
C ALA A 361 6.80 5.98 10.27
N GLN A 362 7.56 6.19 11.34
CA GLN A 362 8.28 5.12 12.05
C GLN A 362 7.34 4.04 12.61
N ALA A 363 6.12 4.42 13.01
CA ALA A 363 5.11 3.48 13.50
C ALA A 363 4.64 2.49 12.41
N PHE A 364 4.85 2.83 11.15
CA PHE A 364 4.51 2.03 9.98
C PHE A 364 5.73 1.40 9.30
N SER A 365 6.92 1.54 9.88
CA SER A 365 8.12 0.87 9.37
C SER A 365 7.98 -0.65 9.46
N TRP A 366 8.63 -1.39 8.58
CA TRP A 366 8.67 -2.85 8.66
C TRP A 366 9.23 -3.33 10.00
N GLN A 367 10.15 -2.60 10.61
CA GLN A 367 10.70 -2.89 11.93
C GLN A 367 9.64 -2.85 13.03
N ALA A 368 8.63 -1.99 12.90
CA ALA A 368 7.51 -1.89 13.84
C ALA A 368 6.37 -2.86 13.51
N VAL A 369 6.11 -3.10 12.22
CA VAL A 369 4.95 -3.87 11.74
C VAL A 369 5.22 -5.38 11.71
N ALA A 370 6.39 -5.82 11.24
CA ALA A 370 6.68 -7.24 11.08
C ALA A 370 6.57 -8.05 12.38
N PRO A 371 7.05 -7.57 13.55
CA PRO A 371 6.86 -8.29 14.82
C PRO A 371 5.41 -8.55 15.18
N ARG A 372 4.49 -7.64 14.79
CA ARG A 372 3.05 -7.81 15.04
C ARG A 372 2.46 -8.92 14.17
N LEU A 373 2.89 -9.02 12.90
CA LEU A 373 2.49 -10.12 12.01
C LEU A 373 3.07 -11.45 12.49
N GLU A 374 4.33 -11.47 12.91
CA GLU A 374 4.95 -12.68 13.46
C GLU A 374 4.24 -13.17 14.71
N ALA A 375 3.76 -12.28 15.58
CA ALA A 375 2.96 -12.66 16.75
C ALA A 375 1.64 -13.33 16.33
N VAL A 376 1.02 -12.92 15.22
CA VAL A 376 -0.15 -13.63 14.64
C VAL A 376 0.26 -15.02 14.17
N TYR A 377 1.38 -15.14 13.45
CA TYR A 377 1.87 -16.42 12.95
C TYR A 377 2.16 -17.40 14.09
N ASP A 378 2.83 -16.95 15.14
CA ASP A 378 3.16 -17.80 16.31
C ASP A 378 1.92 -18.34 17.00
N ARG A 379 0.88 -17.51 17.20
CA ARG A 379 -0.38 -17.97 17.78
C ARG A 379 -1.06 -19.04 16.93
N VAL A 380 -1.11 -18.83 15.61
CA VAL A 380 -1.72 -19.78 14.68
C VAL A 380 -0.95 -21.10 14.65
N LEU A 381 0.38 -21.05 14.61
CA LEU A 381 1.23 -22.24 14.60
C LEU A 381 1.15 -22.99 15.93
N SER A 382 1.08 -22.28 17.06
CA SER A 382 0.97 -22.89 18.39
C SER A 382 -0.38 -23.57 18.63
N ALA A 383 -1.46 -23.04 18.06
CA ALA A 383 -2.80 -23.62 18.21
C ALA A 383 -3.01 -24.93 17.43
N ARG A 384 -2.09 -25.30 16.52
CA ARG A 384 -2.14 -26.54 15.73
C ARG A 384 -1.11 -27.59 16.16
N ARG A 385 -0.26 -27.28 17.14
CA ARG A 385 0.61 -28.24 17.84
C ARG A 385 -0.14 -28.89 19.00
#